data_4df369735d093b0fbeea8e75ea6fc80b
#
_entry.id   4df369735d093b0fbeea8e75ea6fc80b
#
_cell.length_a   1.000
_cell.length_b   1.000
_cell.length_c   1.000
_cell.angle_alpha   90.00
_cell.angle_beta   90.00
_cell.angle_gamma   90.00
#
_symmetry.space_group_name_H-M   'P 1'
#
loop_
_entity.id
_entity.type
_entity.pdbx_description
1 polymer ?
#
loop_
_entity_poly.entity_id
_entity_poly.type
_entity_poly.pdbx_seq_one_letter_code
_entity_poly.pdbx_strand_id
1 'polypeptide(L)'
;MATRSPTSSPASPAPSASPSPPAASGHQGPLDWRTLVNWLREDGVISADEADRTVARCSSAHSAQHPLQRLAVVAMARAADGRVLDAELLTEWLAQRSGLGYLRIDPLKVDVGKVADVMSAAYAERHKVLPVQVSPTEVVVAT
;
A
#
# COMPACT_ATOMS: atom_id res chain seq x y z
N MET A 1 69.39 -3.68 19.08
CA MET A 1 68.45 -2.56 19.07
C MET A 1 67.40 -2.84 17.98
N ALA A 2 66.27 -3.31 18.37
CA ALA A 2 65.18 -3.66 17.45
C ALA A 2 63.96 -2.75 17.78
N THR A 3 63.64 -1.86 16.88
CA THR A 3 62.45 -1.00 16.95
C THR A 3 61.29 -1.70 16.24
N ARG A 4 60.28 -2.06 17.01
CA ARG A 4 59.04 -2.61 16.52
C ARG A 4 58.13 -1.48 16.07
N SER A 5 57.68 -1.46 14.83
CA SER A 5 56.59 -0.62 14.33
C SER A 5 55.22 -1.27 14.69
N PRO A 6 54.24 -0.48 15.11
CA PRO A 6 52.88 -0.99 15.32
C PRO A 6 52.09 -1.01 14.01
N THR A 7 51.53 -2.14 13.73
CA THR A 7 50.64 -2.40 12.59
C THR A 7 49.27 -1.76 12.86
N SER A 8 48.91 -0.78 12.06
CA SER A 8 47.57 -0.19 12.05
C SER A 8 46.58 -1.13 11.36
N SER A 9 45.60 -1.63 12.12
CA SER A 9 44.44 -2.33 11.56
C SER A 9 43.49 -1.34 10.89
N PRO A 10 42.99 -1.63 9.70
CA PRO A 10 41.95 -0.83 9.10
C PRO A 10 40.60 -1.09 9.79
N ALA A 11 39.94 -0.03 10.22
CA ALA A 11 38.58 -0.06 10.76
C ALA A 11 37.61 -0.49 9.68
N SER A 12 36.82 -1.52 9.98
CA SER A 12 35.65 -1.92 9.16
C SER A 12 34.64 -0.80 9.08
N PRO A 13 34.07 -0.51 7.90
CA PRO A 13 32.96 0.44 7.80
C PRO A 13 31.71 -0.14 8.46
N ALA A 14 31.08 0.65 9.31
CA ALA A 14 29.82 0.34 9.94
C ALA A 14 28.71 0.12 8.87
N PRO A 15 27.80 -0.82 9.08
CA PRO A 15 26.68 -1.01 8.16
C PRO A 15 25.79 0.24 8.15
N SER A 16 25.60 0.79 6.96
CA SER A 16 24.68 1.89 6.72
C SER A 16 23.28 1.50 7.21
N ALA A 17 22.78 2.22 8.20
CA ALA A 17 21.42 2.07 8.66
C ALA A 17 20.45 2.42 7.52
N SER A 18 19.77 1.43 7.00
CA SER A 18 18.62 1.64 6.12
C SER A 18 17.59 2.48 6.87
N PRO A 19 16.97 3.50 6.25
CA PRO A 19 15.91 4.26 6.89
C PRO A 19 14.76 3.30 7.21
N SER A 20 14.44 3.18 8.49
CA SER A 20 13.25 2.46 8.94
C SER A 20 12.03 3.11 8.29
N PRO A 21 11.09 2.35 7.71
CA PRO A 21 9.86 2.91 7.20
C PRO A 21 9.12 3.61 8.37
N PRO A 22 8.41 4.72 8.10
CA PRO A 22 7.60 5.39 9.12
C PRO A 22 6.65 4.35 9.72
N ALA A 23 6.62 4.29 11.05
CA ALA A 23 5.74 3.40 11.78
C ALA A 23 4.31 3.64 11.31
N ALA A 24 3.74 2.69 10.58
CA ALA A 24 2.34 2.70 10.22
C ALA A 24 1.54 2.82 11.52
N SER A 25 0.87 3.92 11.72
CA SER A 25 -0.08 4.09 12.82
C SER A 25 -1.15 3.03 12.64
N GLY A 26 -1.03 1.94 13.40
CA GLY A 26 -1.81 0.73 13.21
C GLY A 26 -3.30 1.01 13.42
N HIS A 27 -4.01 1.25 12.32
CA HIS A 27 -5.46 1.23 12.35
C HIS A 27 -5.91 -0.22 12.54
N GLN A 28 -6.45 -0.52 13.71
CA GLN A 28 -7.05 -1.84 13.99
C GLN A 28 -8.55 -1.74 13.75
N GLY A 29 -9.02 -2.39 12.70
CA GLY A 29 -10.45 -2.46 12.38
C GLY A 29 -10.72 -2.47 10.88
N PRO A 30 -11.99 -2.61 10.49
CA PRO A 30 -12.37 -2.53 9.07
C PRO A 30 -12.04 -1.15 8.50
N LEU A 31 -11.49 -1.14 7.29
CA LEU A 31 -11.17 0.09 6.60
C LEU A 31 -12.45 0.89 6.32
N ASP A 32 -12.50 2.13 6.77
CA ASP A 32 -13.61 3.05 6.52
C ASP A 32 -13.18 4.20 5.60
N TRP A 33 -14.07 4.63 4.72
CA TRP A 33 -13.81 5.70 3.75
C TRP A 33 -13.50 7.06 4.42
N ARG A 34 -14.06 7.33 5.61
CA ARG A 34 -13.76 8.55 6.37
C ARG A 34 -12.32 8.56 6.88
N THR A 35 -11.86 7.42 7.36
CA THR A 35 -10.48 7.21 7.76
C THR A 35 -9.54 7.45 6.59
N LEU A 36 -9.87 6.92 5.40
CA LEU A 36 -9.08 7.15 4.20
C LEU A 36 -9.02 8.62 3.79
N VAL A 37 -10.13 9.35 3.85
CA VAL A 37 -10.16 10.80 3.56
C VAL A 37 -9.27 11.58 4.54
N ASN A 38 -9.32 11.25 5.83
CA ASN A 38 -8.47 11.89 6.82
C ASN A 38 -6.99 11.62 6.54
N TRP A 39 -6.62 10.39 6.23
CA TRP A 39 -5.26 10.04 5.89
C TRP A 39 -4.76 10.72 4.60
N LEU A 40 -5.60 10.80 3.57
CA LEU A 40 -5.27 11.53 2.33
C LEU A 40 -4.99 13.02 2.60
N ARG A 41 -5.74 13.61 3.53
CA ARG A 41 -5.51 14.99 3.97
C ARG A 41 -4.23 15.12 4.80
N GLU A 42 -4.00 14.23 5.76
CA GLU A 42 -2.78 14.21 6.59
C GLU A 42 -1.51 14.07 5.76
N ASP A 43 -1.54 13.23 4.73
CA ASP A 43 -0.43 13.01 3.80
C ASP A 43 -0.30 14.13 2.75
N GLY A 44 -1.20 15.12 2.76
CA GLY A 44 -1.20 16.22 1.80
C GLY A 44 -1.55 15.81 0.36
N VAL A 45 -2.12 14.62 0.18
CA VAL A 45 -2.55 14.12 -1.15
C VAL A 45 -3.74 14.92 -1.66
N ILE A 46 -4.68 15.29 -0.75
CA ILE A 46 -5.81 16.17 -1.05
C ILE A 46 -5.78 17.39 -0.12
N SER A 47 -6.38 18.51 -0.55
CA SER A 47 -6.53 19.70 0.28
C SER A 47 -7.63 19.50 1.33
N ALA A 48 -7.63 20.36 2.36
CA ALA A 48 -8.69 20.35 3.39
C ALA A 48 -10.08 20.58 2.76
N ASP A 49 -10.19 21.55 1.84
CA ASP A 49 -11.45 21.84 1.13
C ASP A 49 -11.94 20.64 0.30
N GLU A 50 -11.02 19.89 -0.33
CA GLU A 50 -11.40 18.70 -1.09
C GLU A 50 -11.82 17.56 -0.17
N ALA A 51 -11.20 17.43 1.00
CA ALA A 51 -11.60 16.47 2.01
C ALA A 51 -13.05 16.74 2.48
N ASP A 52 -13.38 18.00 2.79
CA ASP A 52 -14.72 18.39 3.24
C ASP A 52 -15.79 18.15 2.15
N ARG A 53 -15.47 18.50 0.89
CA ARG A 53 -16.36 18.20 -0.26
C ARG A 53 -16.56 16.69 -0.43
N THR A 54 -15.50 15.91 -0.28
CA THR A 54 -15.56 14.45 -0.39
C THR A 54 -16.42 13.84 0.72
N VAL A 55 -16.27 14.31 1.95
CA VAL A 55 -17.12 13.88 3.08
C VAL A 55 -18.59 14.20 2.80
N ALA A 56 -18.91 15.39 2.31
CA ALA A 56 -20.28 15.77 1.96
C ALA A 56 -20.87 14.86 0.88
N ARG A 57 -20.13 14.61 -0.22
CA ARG A 57 -20.56 13.72 -1.32
C ARG A 57 -20.73 12.26 -0.87
N CYS A 58 -19.79 11.74 -0.09
CA CYS A 58 -19.87 10.37 0.41
C CYS A 58 -20.95 10.17 1.47
N SER A 59 -21.29 11.16 2.26
CA SER A 59 -22.30 11.03 3.32
C SER A 59 -23.71 10.81 2.76
N SER A 60 -24.00 11.31 1.57
CA SER A 60 -25.30 11.16 0.91
C SER A 60 -25.52 9.81 0.23
N ALA A 61 -24.45 9.02 0.02
CA ALA A 61 -24.52 7.75 -0.70
C ALA A 61 -24.32 6.58 0.27
N HIS A 62 -25.35 5.77 0.49
CA HIS A 62 -25.19 4.46 1.13
C HIS A 62 -24.69 3.46 0.09
N SER A 63 -23.48 2.96 0.25
CA SER A 63 -22.87 1.99 -0.67
C SER A 63 -22.23 0.85 0.10
N ALA A 64 -22.53 -0.38 -0.33
CA ALA A 64 -21.83 -1.60 0.13
C ALA A 64 -20.48 -1.80 -0.58
N GLN A 65 -20.05 -0.84 -1.40
CA GLN A 65 -18.78 -0.90 -2.13
C GLN A 65 -17.58 -0.78 -1.19
N HIS A 66 -16.46 -1.34 -1.64
CA HIS A 66 -15.19 -1.18 -0.93
C HIS A 66 -14.85 0.32 -0.79
N PRO A 67 -14.32 0.77 0.36
CA PRO A 67 -14.03 2.18 0.63
C PRO A 67 -13.20 2.89 -0.45
N LEU A 68 -12.16 2.24 -0.99
CA LEU A 68 -11.36 2.80 -2.09
C LEU A 68 -12.17 3.01 -3.37
N GLN A 69 -13.01 2.05 -3.75
CA GLN A 69 -13.86 2.18 -4.94
C GLN A 69 -14.85 3.32 -4.78
N ARG A 70 -15.42 3.45 -3.58
CA ARG A 70 -16.31 4.56 -3.26
C ARG A 70 -15.63 5.92 -3.42
N LEU A 71 -14.39 6.06 -2.96
CA LEU A 71 -13.61 7.29 -3.11
C LEU A 71 -13.19 7.54 -4.56
N ALA A 72 -12.85 6.51 -5.31
CA ALA A 72 -12.50 6.64 -6.72
C ALA A 72 -13.65 7.20 -7.58
N VAL A 73 -14.90 6.82 -7.25
CA VAL A 73 -16.10 7.34 -7.96
C VAL A 73 -16.35 8.83 -7.69
N VAL A 74 -15.93 9.34 -6.53
CA VAL A 74 -16.12 10.75 -6.14
C VAL A 74 -15.21 11.70 -6.93
N ALA A 75 -14.19 11.18 -7.61
CA ALA A 75 -13.27 11.95 -8.46
C ALA A 75 -12.60 13.12 -7.72
N MET A 76 -11.92 12.82 -6.61
CA MET A 76 -11.16 13.79 -5.81
C MET A 76 -9.99 14.36 -6.59
N ALA A 77 -9.72 15.66 -6.45
CA ALA A 77 -8.56 16.31 -7.05
C ALA A 77 -7.33 16.19 -6.11
N ARG A 78 -6.22 15.72 -6.69
CA ARG A 78 -4.92 15.69 -6.01
C ARG A 78 -4.40 17.10 -5.80
N ALA A 79 -3.92 17.40 -4.60
CA ALA A 79 -3.46 18.75 -4.25
C ALA A 79 -2.23 19.22 -5.04
N ALA A 80 -1.35 18.28 -5.45
CA ALA A 80 -0.08 18.60 -6.10
C ALA A 80 -0.24 19.05 -7.55
N ASP A 81 -1.16 18.45 -8.31
CA ASP A 81 -1.26 18.62 -9.77
C ASP A 81 -2.71 18.74 -10.29
N GLY A 82 -3.70 18.67 -9.40
CA GLY A 82 -5.11 18.73 -9.77
C GLY A 82 -5.64 17.48 -10.50
N ARG A 83 -4.83 16.42 -10.65
CA ARG A 83 -5.27 15.18 -11.29
C ARG A 83 -6.32 14.48 -10.44
N VAL A 84 -7.27 13.85 -11.10
CA VAL A 84 -8.27 13.03 -10.43
C VAL A 84 -7.60 11.78 -9.85
N LEU A 85 -7.87 11.50 -8.59
CA LEU A 85 -7.45 10.29 -7.91
C LEU A 85 -8.38 9.14 -8.31
N ASP A 86 -7.90 8.29 -9.19
CA ASP A 86 -8.57 7.05 -9.56
C ASP A 86 -8.28 5.91 -8.56
N ALA A 87 -8.90 4.76 -8.78
CA ALA A 87 -8.73 3.60 -7.90
C ALA A 87 -7.28 3.12 -7.86
N GLU A 88 -6.53 3.24 -8.97
CA GLU A 88 -5.14 2.81 -9.06
C GLU A 88 -4.24 3.69 -8.19
N LEU A 89 -4.34 5.01 -8.34
CA LEU A 89 -3.57 5.97 -7.54
C LEU A 89 -3.90 5.88 -6.03
N LEU A 90 -5.17 5.66 -5.69
CA LEU A 90 -5.58 5.47 -4.30
C LEU A 90 -5.02 4.17 -3.72
N THR A 91 -4.98 3.09 -4.51
CA THR A 91 -4.41 1.80 -4.07
C THR A 91 -2.90 1.90 -3.89
N GLU A 92 -2.20 2.53 -4.84
CA GLU A 92 -0.76 2.77 -4.75
C GLU A 92 -0.40 3.61 -3.52
N TRP A 93 -1.12 4.70 -3.28
CA TRP A 93 -0.94 5.53 -2.10
C TRP A 93 -1.17 4.74 -0.80
N LEU A 94 -2.27 3.95 -0.72
CA LEU A 94 -2.56 3.15 0.46
C LEU A 94 -1.51 2.07 0.72
N ALA A 95 -1.01 1.42 -0.34
CA ALA A 95 0.06 0.45 -0.23
C ALA A 95 1.34 1.08 0.34
N GLN A 96 1.73 2.26 -0.17
CA GLN A 96 2.88 3.02 0.34
C GLN A 96 2.70 3.40 1.81
N ARG A 97 1.53 3.91 2.19
CA ARG A 97 1.22 4.28 3.57
C ARG A 97 1.25 3.06 4.51
N SER A 98 0.79 1.91 4.03
CA SER A 98 0.76 0.65 4.81
C SER A 98 2.11 -0.09 4.83
N GLY A 99 3.12 0.41 4.15
CA GLY A 99 4.41 -0.26 4.00
C GLY A 99 4.35 -1.53 3.16
N LEU A 100 3.31 -1.69 2.34
CA LEU A 100 3.14 -2.80 1.42
C LEU A 100 3.66 -2.45 0.03
N GLY A 101 4.17 -3.44 -0.70
CA GLY A 101 4.51 -3.27 -2.10
C GLY A 101 3.27 -3.12 -2.96
N TYR A 102 3.23 -2.10 -3.83
CA TYR A 102 2.19 -2.00 -4.84
C TYR A 102 2.50 -2.92 -6.03
N LEU A 103 1.52 -3.72 -6.44
CA LEU A 103 1.60 -4.58 -7.62
C LEU A 103 0.41 -4.33 -8.53
N ARG A 104 0.68 -3.89 -9.76
CA ARG A 104 -0.33 -3.86 -10.81
C ARG A 104 -0.50 -5.28 -11.36
N ILE A 105 -1.64 -5.89 -11.08
CA ILE A 105 -1.94 -7.26 -11.53
C ILE A 105 -2.26 -7.24 -13.01
N ASP A 106 -1.47 -7.98 -13.80
CA ASP A 106 -1.79 -8.28 -15.20
C ASP A 106 -2.44 -9.68 -15.25
N PRO A 107 -3.74 -9.77 -15.54
CA PRO A 107 -4.46 -11.05 -15.54
C PRO A 107 -3.87 -12.09 -16.51
N LEU A 108 -3.19 -11.65 -17.56
CA LEU A 108 -2.59 -12.53 -18.56
C LEU A 108 -1.27 -13.17 -18.07
N LYS A 109 -0.66 -12.58 -17.03
CA LYS A 109 0.59 -13.08 -16.44
C LYS A 109 0.37 -13.96 -15.22
N VAL A 110 -0.86 -14.02 -14.70
CA VAL A 110 -1.20 -14.89 -13.57
C VAL A 110 -1.39 -16.30 -14.06
N ASP A 111 -0.58 -17.23 -13.55
CA ASP A 111 -0.74 -18.67 -13.84
C ASP A 111 -1.91 -19.22 -13.01
N VAL A 112 -3.09 -19.19 -13.61
CA VAL A 112 -4.35 -19.59 -12.95
C VAL A 112 -4.29 -21.04 -12.45
N GLY A 113 -3.58 -21.94 -13.14
CA GLY A 113 -3.40 -23.33 -12.72
C GLY A 113 -2.67 -23.41 -11.39
N LYS A 114 -1.49 -22.79 -11.29
CA LYS A 114 -0.70 -22.77 -10.05
C LYS A 114 -1.41 -22.04 -8.90
N VAL A 115 -2.14 -20.99 -9.21
CA VAL A 115 -2.91 -20.24 -8.22
C VAL A 115 -4.03 -21.11 -7.64
N ALA A 116 -4.76 -21.85 -8.48
CA ALA A 116 -5.83 -22.74 -8.06
C ALA A 116 -5.34 -23.93 -7.20
N ASP A 117 -4.12 -24.41 -7.45
CA ASP A 117 -3.51 -25.50 -6.67
C ASP A 117 -3.15 -25.05 -5.24
N VAL A 118 -2.85 -23.76 -5.04
CA VAL A 118 -2.42 -23.21 -3.75
C VAL A 118 -3.60 -22.70 -2.92
N MET A 119 -4.62 -22.13 -3.57
CA MET A 119 -5.74 -21.49 -2.88
C MET A 119 -7.04 -21.70 -3.62
N SER A 120 -8.09 -22.18 -2.91
CA SER A 120 -9.41 -22.30 -3.50
C SER A 120 -10.04 -20.93 -3.75
N ALA A 121 -10.84 -20.84 -4.82
CA ALA A 121 -11.58 -19.61 -5.16
C ALA A 121 -12.47 -19.12 -4.00
N ALA A 122 -13.14 -20.05 -3.31
CA ALA A 122 -13.98 -19.72 -2.16
C ALA A 122 -13.21 -19.10 -0.98
N TYR A 123 -11.98 -19.58 -0.74
CA TYR A 123 -11.11 -18.99 0.28
C TYR A 123 -10.64 -17.59 -0.13
N ALA A 124 -10.18 -17.44 -1.37
CA ALA A 124 -9.72 -16.17 -1.92
C ALA A 124 -10.83 -15.10 -1.86
N GLU A 125 -12.04 -15.47 -2.25
CA GLU A 125 -13.20 -14.58 -2.22
C GLU A 125 -13.62 -14.19 -0.80
N ARG A 126 -13.63 -15.15 0.12
CA ARG A 126 -13.98 -14.91 1.53
C ARG A 126 -12.99 -13.97 2.22
N HIS A 127 -11.72 -14.14 1.96
CA HIS A 127 -10.64 -13.38 2.60
C HIS A 127 -10.19 -12.16 1.79
N LYS A 128 -10.75 -11.97 0.57
CA LYS A 128 -10.38 -10.87 -0.34
C LYS A 128 -8.89 -10.85 -0.66
N VAL A 129 -8.31 -12.03 -0.84
CA VAL A 129 -6.90 -12.23 -1.16
C VAL A 129 -6.76 -12.99 -2.48
N LEU A 130 -5.71 -12.71 -3.22
CA LEU A 130 -5.42 -13.38 -4.49
C LEU A 130 -3.94 -13.75 -4.57
N PRO A 131 -3.57 -15.03 -4.70
CA PRO A 131 -2.21 -15.40 -5.07
C PRO A 131 -1.89 -14.89 -6.47
N VAL A 132 -0.81 -14.13 -6.60
CA VAL A 132 -0.40 -13.52 -7.88
C VAL A 132 0.88 -14.14 -8.43
N GLN A 133 1.68 -14.72 -7.57
CA GLN A 133 2.88 -15.45 -7.95
C GLN A 133 3.07 -16.65 -7.03
N VAL A 134 3.34 -17.80 -7.62
CA VAL A 134 3.58 -19.05 -6.91
C VAL A 134 4.93 -19.62 -7.32
N SER A 135 5.82 -19.82 -6.37
CA SER A 135 7.10 -20.48 -6.51
C SER A 135 7.20 -21.68 -5.55
N PRO A 136 8.20 -22.58 -5.67
CA PRO A 136 8.32 -23.72 -4.77
C PRO A 136 8.48 -23.37 -3.29
N THR A 137 8.97 -22.16 -2.99
CA THR A 137 9.29 -21.73 -1.63
C THR A 137 8.50 -20.52 -1.16
N GLU A 138 7.76 -19.86 -2.06
CA GLU A 138 7.09 -18.59 -1.75
C GLU A 138 5.80 -18.44 -2.56
N VAL A 139 4.80 -17.86 -1.91
CA VAL A 139 3.56 -17.44 -2.54
C VAL A 139 3.36 -15.96 -2.27
N VAL A 140 3.31 -15.15 -3.33
CA VAL A 140 2.99 -13.73 -3.22
C VAL A 140 1.48 -13.57 -3.32
N VAL A 141 0.89 -12.91 -2.33
CA VAL A 141 -0.55 -12.72 -2.20
C VAL A 141 -0.87 -11.23 -2.26
N ALA A 142 -1.80 -10.86 -3.15
CA ALA A 142 -2.42 -9.53 -3.17
C ALA A 142 -3.66 -9.51 -2.26
N THR A 143 -3.88 -8.39 -1.58
CA THR A 143 -5.01 -8.16 -0.66
C THR A 143 -5.63 -6.79 -0.89
#